data_66831273777c3edb957da8339f882eff
#
_entry.id   66831273777c3edb957da8339f882eff
#
_cell.length_a   1.000
_cell.length_b   1.000
_cell.length_c   1.000
_cell.angle_alpha   90.00
_cell.angle_beta   90.00
_cell.angle_gamma   90.00
#
_symmetry.space_group_name_H-M   'P 1'
#
loop_
_entity.id
_entity.type
_entity.pdbx_description
1 polymer ?
#
loop_
_entity_poly.entity_id
_entity_poly.type
_entity_poly.pdbx_seq_one_letter_code
_entity_poly.pdbx_strand_id
1 'polypeptide(L)'
;TFKDLGFNLTKHNTFDVYACGGIGPNPRIGIPVAHDVQPEDILYHVKAMLMVFANHGNFKNRGKARTRYMPAEMGGAEAFIKTYEETLAMVKEVEQLTINPADYAYEITKTGKRDNSVENDRIHRQKQEGLYYVEYHPAGGDANVEHLLSALDYAVTLDQVEARIAPDQALFFINLTADEARKIAELTDDSAENDFRRSVSCVGS
;
A
#
# COMPACT_ATOMS: atom_id res chain seq x y z
N THR A 1 0.99 -10.90 -5.77
CA THR A 1 1.95 -11.62 -4.93
C THR A 1 3.39 -11.63 -5.43
N PHE A 2 3.85 -10.53 -6.01
CA PHE A 2 5.28 -10.27 -6.28
C PHE A 2 5.85 -9.24 -5.30
N LYS A 3 5.26 -9.11 -4.13
CA LYS A 3 5.75 -8.28 -3.04
C LYS A 3 6.43 -9.15 -1.98
N ASP A 4 7.21 -8.53 -1.13
CA ASP A 4 7.87 -9.18 0.00
C ASP A 4 6.85 -9.89 0.91
N LEU A 5 5.69 -9.26 1.11
CA LEU A 5 4.49 -9.81 1.72
C LEU A 5 3.27 -9.32 0.93
N GLY A 6 2.34 -10.20 0.59
CA GLY A 6 1.16 -9.90 -0.19
C GLY A 6 -0.10 -10.52 0.42
N PHE A 7 -1.18 -9.76 0.44
CA PHE A 7 -2.49 -10.18 0.92
C PHE A 7 -3.47 -10.18 -0.25
N ASN A 8 -4.00 -11.34 -0.60
CA ASN A 8 -5.00 -11.47 -1.64
C ASN A 8 -6.37 -11.68 -1.01
N LEU A 9 -7.28 -10.73 -1.23
CA LEU A 9 -8.66 -10.83 -0.74
C LEU A 9 -9.37 -12.02 -1.40
N THR A 10 -9.95 -12.88 -0.58
CA THR A 10 -10.76 -14.01 -1.02
C THR A 10 -12.23 -13.61 -1.18
N LYS A 11 -13.03 -14.47 -1.78
CA LYS A 11 -14.49 -14.30 -1.88
C LYS A 11 -15.22 -14.32 -0.52
N HIS A 12 -14.54 -14.74 0.54
CA HIS A 12 -15.08 -14.82 1.90
C HIS A 12 -14.70 -13.61 2.78
N ASN A 13 -14.13 -12.54 2.18
CA ASN A 13 -13.58 -11.37 2.88
C ASN A 13 -12.45 -11.72 3.87
N THR A 14 -11.74 -12.80 3.61
CA THR A 14 -10.50 -13.19 4.27
C THR A 14 -9.32 -12.94 3.33
N PHE A 15 -8.10 -13.22 3.77
CA PHE A 15 -6.91 -13.05 2.95
C PHE A 15 -6.11 -14.35 2.82
N ASP A 16 -5.67 -14.65 1.60
CA ASP A 16 -4.54 -15.54 1.37
C ASP A 16 -3.25 -14.73 1.43
N VAL A 17 -2.31 -15.21 2.24
CA VAL A 17 -1.03 -14.50 2.49
C VAL A 17 0.11 -15.19 1.76
N TYR A 18 0.88 -14.38 1.04
CA TYR A 18 2.06 -14.82 0.27
C TYR A 18 3.28 -14.04 0.74
N ALA A 19 4.41 -14.72 0.89
CA ALA A 19 5.67 -14.13 1.31
C ALA A 19 6.81 -14.40 0.32
N CYS A 20 7.87 -13.61 0.39
CA CYS A 20 9.09 -13.78 -0.40
C CYS A 20 8.94 -13.63 -1.91
N GLY A 21 7.93 -12.88 -2.38
CA GLY A 21 7.84 -12.45 -3.77
C GLY A 21 8.81 -11.31 -4.09
N GLY A 22 8.97 -11.01 -5.37
CA GLY A 22 9.77 -9.86 -5.81
C GLY A 22 9.92 -9.77 -7.30
N ILE A 23 9.98 -8.55 -7.81
CA ILE A 23 10.31 -8.20 -9.19
C ILE A 23 11.76 -7.68 -9.19
N GLY A 24 12.47 -7.86 -10.25
CA GLY A 24 13.85 -7.42 -10.38
C GLY A 24 14.75 -8.56 -10.87
N PRO A 25 16.07 -8.46 -10.78
CA PRO A 25 16.95 -9.58 -11.13
C PRO A 25 16.54 -10.81 -10.32
N ASN A 26 16.27 -11.93 -10.98
CA ASN A 26 15.73 -13.16 -10.39
C ASN A 26 14.31 -12.98 -9.78
N PRO A 27 13.30 -12.64 -10.59
CA PRO A 27 11.93 -12.46 -10.11
C PRO A 27 11.38 -13.78 -9.52
N ARG A 28 10.55 -13.65 -8.47
CA ARG A 28 9.89 -14.79 -7.84
C ARG A 28 8.44 -14.43 -7.47
N ILE A 29 7.57 -15.39 -7.67
CA ILE A 29 6.22 -15.35 -7.11
C ILE A 29 6.32 -15.70 -5.62
N GLY A 30 5.55 -15.02 -4.79
CA GLY A 30 5.49 -15.28 -3.35
C GLY A 30 5.02 -16.70 -3.05
N ILE A 31 5.54 -17.26 -1.98
CA ILE A 31 5.17 -18.57 -1.45
C ILE A 31 3.90 -18.39 -0.61
N PRO A 32 2.84 -19.20 -0.78
CA PRO A 32 1.69 -19.18 0.12
C PRO A 32 2.11 -19.58 1.54
N VAL A 33 1.81 -18.75 2.52
CA VAL A 33 2.19 -18.98 3.92
C VAL A 33 0.99 -19.05 4.86
N ALA A 34 -0.18 -18.56 4.44
CA ALA A 34 -1.42 -18.69 5.18
C ALA A 34 -2.63 -18.53 4.26
N HIS A 35 -3.75 -19.14 4.65
CA HIS A 35 -5.03 -19.07 3.95
C HIS A 35 -6.12 -18.60 4.91
N ASP A 36 -7.17 -17.99 4.36
CA ASP A 36 -8.36 -17.56 5.09
C ASP A 36 -8.07 -16.69 6.33
N VAL A 37 -7.00 -15.87 6.27
CA VAL A 37 -6.63 -14.96 7.36
C VAL A 37 -7.69 -13.87 7.51
N GLN A 38 -8.16 -13.68 8.75
CA GLN A 38 -9.13 -12.63 9.05
C GLN A 38 -8.50 -11.24 8.91
N PRO A 39 -9.25 -10.21 8.48
CA PRO A 39 -8.75 -8.84 8.39
C PRO A 39 -8.11 -8.32 9.68
N GLU A 40 -8.66 -8.74 10.81
CA GLU A 40 -8.19 -8.36 12.15
C GLU A 40 -6.78 -8.87 12.45
N ASP A 41 -6.36 -9.96 11.80
CA ASP A 41 -5.09 -10.67 12.06
C ASP A 41 -3.92 -10.21 11.16
N ILE A 42 -4.16 -9.32 10.20
CA ILE A 42 -3.16 -8.91 9.19
C ILE A 42 -1.83 -8.45 9.82
N LEU A 43 -1.90 -7.68 10.90
CA LEU A 43 -0.70 -7.11 11.54
C LEU A 43 0.20 -8.16 12.17
N TYR A 44 -0.35 -9.30 12.62
CA TYR A 44 0.45 -10.42 13.09
C TYR A 44 1.33 -11.01 11.99
N HIS A 45 0.78 -11.15 10.78
CA HIS A 45 1.51 -11.62 9.61
C HIS A 45 2.59 -10.63 9.16
N VAL A 46 2.30 -9.33 9.21
CA VAL A 46 3.29 -8.27 8.94
C VAL A 46 4.44 -8.34 9.94
N LYS A 47 4.13 -8.43 11.24
CA LYS A 47 5.13 -8.52 12.30
C LYS A 47 5.99 -9.78 12.18
N ALA A 48 5.36 -10.94 11.95
CA ALA A 48 6.07 -12.20 11.77
C ALA A 48 7.06 -12.11 10.59
N MET A 49 6.63 -11.58 9.44
CA MET A 49 7.50 -11.43 8.28
C MET A 49 8.68 -10.48 8.54
N LEU A 50 8.45 -9.37 9.23
CA LEU A 50 9.52 -8.45 9.64
C LEU A 50 10.54 -9.16 10.53
N MET A 51 10.09 -9.96 11.50
CA MET A 51 10.98 -10.69 12.41
C MET A 51 11.76 -11.79 11.70
N VAL A 52 11.10 -12.57 10.82
CA VAL A 52 11.79 -13.58 10.02
C VAL A 52 12.85 -12.92 9.14
N PHE A 53 12.54 -11.81 8.49
CA PHE A 53 13.52 -11.09 7.68
C PHE A 53 14.67 -10.51 8.51
N ALA A 54 14.38 -9.92 9.67
CA ALA A 54 15.41 -9.39 10.57
C ALA A 54 16.40 -10.46 11.03
N ASN A 55 15.91 -11.69 11.28
CA ASN A 55 16.72 -12.78 11.81
C ASN A 55 17.43 -13.62 10.74
N HIS A 56 16.83 -13.75 9.54
CA HIS A 56 17.30 -14.66 8.49
C HIS A 56 17.67 -13.96 7.17
N GLY A 57 17.49 -12.64 7.08
CA GLY A 57 17.90 -11.87 5.91
C GLY A 57 19.41 -11.87 5.71
N ASN A 58 19.88 -11.96 4.46
CA ASN A 58 21.32 -11.93 4.15
C ASN A 58 21.85 -10.49 4.14
N PHE A 59 22.11 -9.93 5.31
CA PHE A 59 22.63 -8.56 5.45
C PHE A 59 24.13 -8.44 5.13
N LYS A 60 24.84 -9.56 5.02
CA LYS A 60 26.27 -9.56 4.63
C LYS A 60 26.46 -9.32 3.15
N ASN A 61 25.50 -9.71 2.34
CA ASN A 61 25.47 -9.46 0.90
C ASN A 61 24.30 -8.57 0.52
N ARG A 62 24.55 -7.28 0.31
CA ARG A 62 23.53 -6.29 -0.01
C ARG A 62 22.65 -6.68 -1.21
N GLY A 63 23.22 -7.29 -2.25
CA GLY A 63 22.49 -7.75 -3.43
C GLY A 63 21.51 -8.90 -3.14
N LYS A 64 21.67 -9.57 -1.99
CA LYS A 64 20.82 -10.66 -1.52
C LYS A 64 20.02 -10.30 -0.25
N ALA A 65 20.12 -9.07 0.25
CA ALA A 65 19.37 -8.58 1.41
C ALA A 65 17.91 -8.27 1.03
N ARG A 66 17.22 -9.26 0.46
CA ARG A 66 15.82 -9.19 0.05
C ARG A 66 15.12 -10.49 0.41
N THR A 67 13.87 -10.39 0.80
CA THR A 67 13.05 -11.52 1.27
C THR A 67 13.00 -12.68 0.29
N ARG A 68 12.95 -12.40 -1.03
CA ARG A 68 12.90 -13.43 -2.09
C ARG A 68 14.08 -14.41 -2.11
N TYR A 69 15.18 -14.08 -1.48
CA TYR A 69 16.35 -14.99 -1.40
C TYR A 69 16.33 -15.88 -0.15
N MET A 70 15.55 -15.50 0.89
CA MET A 70 15.52 -16.22 2.16
C MET A 70 15.16 -17.71 2.02
N PRO A 71 14.12 -18.10 1.26
CA PRO A 71 13.78 -19.53 1.17
C PRO A 71 14.93 -20.40 0.69
N ALA A 72 15.70 -19.92 -0.30
CA ALA A 72 16.85 -20.68 -0.80
C ALA A 72 18.00 -20.78 0.21
N GLU A 73 18.22 -19.73 1.00
CA GLU A 73 19.27 -19.69 2.03
C GLU A 73 18.87 -20.46 3.31
N MET A 74 17.57 -20.61 3.55
CA MET A 74 17.03 -21.35 4.70
C MET A 74 16.83 -22.85 4.44
N GLY A 75 17.19 -23.33 3.26
CA GLY A 75 17.07 -24.77 2.89
C GLY A 75 15.80 -25.13 2.11
N GLY A 76 15.06 -24.14 1.62
CA GLY A 76 13.89 -24.34 0.77
C GLY A 76 12.63 -23.68 1.28
N ALA A 77 11.56 -23.77 0.48
CA ALA A 77 10.27 -23.15 0.83
C ALA A 77 9.67 -23.74 2.11
N GLU A 78 9.76 -25.05 2.31
CA GLU A 78 9.21 -25.74 3.49
C GLU A 78 9.88 -25.27 4.79
N ALA A 79 11.21 -25.13 4.79
CA ALA A 79 11.95 -24.64 5.94
C ALA A 79 11.59 -23.17 6.26
N PHE A 80 11.42 -22.35 5.22
CA PHE A 80 10.94 -20.98 5.38
C PHE A 80 9.51 -20.92 5.97
N ILE A 81 8.58 -21.71 5.41
CA ILE A 81 7.18 -21.75 5.90
C ILE A 81 7.15 -22.13 7.38
N LYS A 82 7.87 -23.20 7.75
CA LYS A 82 7.95 -23.64 9.15
C LYS A 82 8.45 -22.53 10.07
N THR A 83 9.54 -21.85 9.71
CA THR A 83 10.09 -20.74 10.52
C THR A 83 9.10 -19.58 10.61
N TYR A 84 8.40 -19.29 9.52
CA TYR A 84 7.36 -18.26 9.48
C TYR A 84 6.19 -18.58 10.42
N GLU A 85 5.68 -19.82 10.38
CA GLU A 85 4.58 -20.29 11.23
C GLU A 85 4.98 -20.27 12.72
N GLU A 86 6.17 -20.75 13.07
CA GLU A 86 6.71 -20.69 14.43
C GLU A 86 6.83 -19.25 14.93
N THR A 87 7.32 -18.34 14.06
CA THR A 87 7.42 -16.92 14.40
C THR A 87 6.04 -16.28 14.54
N LEU A 88 5.10 -16.60 13.66
CA LEU A 88 3.72 -16.10 13.74
C LEU A 88 3.03 -16.55 15.03
N ALA A 89 3.20 -17.81 15.42
CA ALA A 89 2.66 -18.33 16.68
C ALA A 89 3.22 -17.56 17.88
N MET A 90 4.53 -17.36 17.91
CA MET A 90 5.19 -16.58 18.97
C MET A 90 4.67 -15.12 19.00
N VAL A 91 4.53 -14.46 17.84
CA VAL A 91 4.01 -13.09 17.79
C VAL A 91 2.59 -13.02 18.32
N LYS A 92 1.73 -13.98 17.98
CA LYS A 92 0.35 -14.05 18.49
C LYS A 92 0.27 -14.28 20.01
N GLU A 93 1.28 -14.91 20.59
CA GLU A 93 1.35 -15.15 22.03
C GLU A 93 1.79 -13.91 22.82
N VAL A 94 2.75 -13.13 22.29
CA VAL A 94 3.40 -12.05 23.04
C VAL A 94 2.95 -10.64 22.66
N GLU A 95 2.30 -10.46 21.52
CA GLU A 95 1.90 -9.13 21.00
C GLU A 95 0.37 -9.02 20.92
N GLN A 96 -0.15 -7.82 21.06
CA GLN A 96 -1.57 -7.49 20.87
C GLN A 96 -1.71 -6.61 19.61
N LEU A 97 -1.84 -7.29 18.47
CA LEU A 97 -1.87 -6.64 17.15
C LEU A 97 -3.22 -6.81 16.43
N THR A 98 -4.24 -7.31 17.11
CA THR A 98 -5.57 -7.48 16.53
C THR A 98 -6.15 -6.12 16.16
N ILE A 99 -6.52 -5.96 14.89
CA ILE A 99 -7.21 -4.78 14.40
C ILE A 99 -8.68 -4.90 14.79
N ASN A 100 -9.22 -3.90 15.48
CA ASN A 100 -10.65 -3.81 15.67
C ASN A 100 -11.26 -3.03 14.48
N PRO A 101 -12.04 -3.67 13.58
CA PRO A 101 -12.62 -2.98 12.42
C PRO A 101 -13.50 -1.78 12.80
N ALA A 102 -14.12 -1.81 13.98
CA ALA A 102 -14.96 -0.72 14.46
C ALA A 102 -14.17 0.58 14.70
N ASP A 103 -12.87 0.48 15.00
CA ASP A 103 -12.01 1.66 15.22
C ASP A 103 -11.69 2.40 13.91
N TYR A 104 -11.89 1.71 12.77
CA TYR A 104 -11.60 2.23 11.43
C TYR A 104 -12.84 2.33 10.54
N ALA A 105 -13.99 1.82 11.02
CA ALA A 105 -15.25 1.93 10.32
C ALA A 105 -15.78 3.36 10.46
N TYR A 106 -15.91 4.07 9.36
CA TYR A 106 -16.60 5.35 9.33
C TYR A 106 -17.55 5.39 8.13
N GLU A 107 -18.65 6.08 8.31
CA GLU A 107 -19.62 6.31 7.26
C GLU A 107 -19.31 7.63 6.55
N ILE A 108 -19.20 7.59 5.22
CA ILE A 108 -19.07 8.80 4.42
C ILE A 108 -20.47 9.39 4.27
N THR A 109 -20.74 10.44 5.01
CA THR A 109 -22.01 11.20 4.96
C THR A 109 -21.93 12.40 4.01
N LYS A 110 -20.72 12.80 3.64
CA LYS A 110 -20.48 13.87 2.68
C LYS A 110 -21.11 13.54 1.34
N THR A 111 -21.78 14.51 0.75
CA THR A 111 -22.38 14.42 -0.58
C THR A 111 -21.92 15.58 -1.44
N GLY A 112 -21.93 15.38 -2.75
CA GLY A 112 -21.57 16.40 -3.73
C GLY A 112 -22.54 16.43 -4.89
N LYS A 113 -22.40 17.42 -5.75
CA LYS A 113 -23.10 17.45 -7.03
C LYS A 113 -22.23 16.83 -8.11
N ARG A 114 -22.85 15.99 -8.96
CA ARG A 114 -22.16 15.43 -10.11
C ARG A 114 -21.81 16.53 -11.08
N ASP A 115 -20.54 16.63 -11.43
CA ASP A 115 -20.00 17.54 -12.44
C ASP A 115 -18.98 16.79 -13.31
N ASN A 116 -19.40 16.39 -14.49
CA ASN A 116 -18.56 15.63 -15.42
C ASN A 116 -17.42 16.47 -16.02
N SER A 117 -17.48 17.80 -15.90
CA SER A 117 -16.48 18.70 -16.46
C SER A 117 -15.17 18.72 -15.66
N VAL A 118 -15.16 18.15 -14.45
CA VAL A 118 -13.94 18.07 -13.61
C VAL A 118 -13.09 16.85 -13.90
N GLU A 119 -13.67 15.82 -14.53
CA GLU A 119 -12.98 14.56 -14.78
C GLU A 119 -11.86 14.74 -15.79
N ASN A 120 -10.70 14.23 -15.45
CA ASN A 120 -9.51 14.25 -16.29
C ASN A 120 -8.60 13.06 -15.90
N ASP A 121 -7.37 13.03 -16.39
CA ASP A 121 -6.41 11.95 -16.11
C ASP A 121 -6.01 11.83 -14.62
N ARG A 122 -6.34 12.82 -13.80
CA ARG A 122 -5.99 12.88 -12.38
C ARG A 122 -7.20 12.97 -11.45
N ILE A 123 -8.35 13.42 -11.96
CA ILE A 123 -9.60 13.56 -11.19
C ILE A 123 -10.59 12.51 -11.63
N HIS A 124 -10.94 11.61 -10.75
CA HIS A 124 -11.80 10.47 -11.03
C HIS A 124 -12.99 10.43 -10.08
N ARG A 125 -14.10 9.83 -10.55
CA ARG A 125 -15.29 9.61 -9.70
C ARG A 125 -15.05 8.54 -8.65
N GLN A 126 -15.61 8.73 -7.49
CA GLN A 126 -15.80 7.70 -6.50
C GLN A 126 -17.11 6.93 -6.70
N LYS A 127 -17.30 5.86 -5.92
CA LYS A 127 -18.57 5.12 -5.86
C LYS A 127 -19.68 5.97 -5.21
N GLN A 128 -19.31 6.85 -4.28
CA GLN A 128 -20.23 7.79 -3.62
C GLN A 128 -20.65 8.86 -4.61
N GLU A 129 -21.94 9.11 -4.70
CA GLU A 129 -22.51 10.04 -5.67
C GLU A 129 -21.98 11.46 -5.44
N GLY A 130 -21.50 12.08 -6.53
CA GLY A 130 -21.00 13.47 -6.51
C GLY A 130 -19.67 13.64 -5.79
N LEU A 131 -18.98 12.55 -5.39
CA LEU A 131 -17.65 12.61 -4.84
C LEU A 131 -16.59 12.13 -5.85
N TYR A 132 -15.41 12.71 -5.68
CA TYR A 132 -14.24 12.49 -6.54
C TYR A 132 -13.01 12.15 -5.71
N TYR A 133 -12.01 11.59 -6.37
CA TYR A 133 -10.65 11.53 -5.84
C TYR A 133 -9.68 12.16 -6.84
N VAL A 134 -8.60 12.70 -6.30
CA VAL A 134 -7.50 13.27 -7.07
C VAL A 134 -6.27 12.41 -6.84
N GLU A 135 -5.64 11.98 -7.93
CA GLU A 135 -4.36 11.31 -7.90
C GLU A 135 -3.24 12.34 -8.00
N TYR A 136 -2.36 12.35 -7.01
CA TYR A 136 -1.10 13.06 -7.04
C TYR A 136 0.04 12.05 -7.17
N HIS A 137 0.69 12.06 -8.30
CA HIS A 137 1.85 11.21 -8.57
C HIS A 137 3.01 12.08 -9.00
N PRO A 138 3.91 12.48 -8.08
CA PRO A 138 5.00 13.38 -8.41
C PRO A 138 5.92 12.75 -9.47
N ALA A 139 6.44 13.56 -10.38
CA ALA A 139 7.34 13.10 -11.43
C ALA A 139 8.61 12.50 -10.80
N GLY A 140 8.95 11.27 -11.19
CA GLY A 140 10.09 10.56 -10.62
C GLY A 140 9.93 10.12 -9.17
N GLY A 141 8.76 10.27 -8.58
CA GLY A 141 8.48 9.94 -7.17
C GLY A 141 8.97 11.00 -6.17
N ASP A 142 9.51 12.12 -6.64
CA ASP A 142 10.00 13.24 -5.82
C ASP A 142 8.91 14.32 -5.70
N ALA A 143 8.22 14.35 -4.56
CA ALA A 143 7.20 15.34 -4.31
C ALA A 143 7.81 16.74 -4.05
N ASN A 144 7.26 17.77 -4.69
CA ASN A 144 7.52 19.14 -4.26
C ASN A 144 6.85 19.37 -2.90
N VAL A 145 7.67 19.59 -1.87
CA VAL A 145 7.21 19.70 -0.48
C VAL A 145 6.24 20.87 -0.30
N GLU A 146 6.44 21.99 -0.98
CA GLU A 146 5.57 23.17 -0.85
C GLU A 146 4.19 22.91 -1.45
N HIS A 147 4.11 22.26 -2.62
CA HIS A 147 2.86 21.86 -3.26
C HIS A 147 2.12 20.83 -2.40
N LEU A 148 2.83 19.80 -1.94
CA LEU A 148 2.25 18.76 -1.10
C LEU A 148 1.71 19.31 0.22
N LEU A 149 2.47 20.16 0.90
CA LEU A 149 2.01 20.79 2.14
C LEU A 149 0.79 21.68 1.89
N SER A 150 0.80 22.50 0.83
CA SER A 150 -0.35 23.34 0.48
C SER A 150 -1.61 22.52 0.21
N ALA A 151 -1.48 21.37 -0.46
CA ALA A 151 -2.61 20.48 -0.72
C ALA A 151 -3.10 19.80 0.57
N LEU A 152 -2.19 19.37 1.45
CA LEU A 152 -2.53 18.77 2.75
C LEU A 152 -3.17 19.79 3.70
N ASP A 153 -2.61 20.99 3.78
CA ASP A 153 -3.16 22.10 4.59
C ASP A 153 -4.59 22.47 4.14
N TYR A 154 -4.84 22.45 2.84
CA TYR A 154 -6.18 22.63 2.32
C TYR A 154 -7.08 21.43 2.65
N ALA A 155 -6.61 20.21 2.44
CA ALA A 155 -7.37 18.98 2.67
C ALA A 155 -7.84 18.83 4.12
N VAL A 156 -7.01 19.20 5.12
CA VAL A 156 -7.40 19.13 6.54
C VAL A 156 -8.49 20.11 6.94
N THR A 157 -8.76 21.13 6.12
CA THR A 157 -9.88 22.07 6.36
C THR A 157 -11.22 21.53 5.84
N LEU A 158 -11.20 20.44 5.06
CA LEU A 158 -12.36 19.91 4.38
C LEU A 158 -13.02 18.78 5.18
N ASP A 159 -14.35 18.69 5.09
CA ASP A 159 -15.09 17.62 5.75
C ASP A 159 -14.83 16.27 5.12
N GLN A 160 -14.52 15.27 5.94
CA GLN A 160 -14.30 13.86 5.57
C GLN A 160 -13.30 13.61 4.41
N VAL A 161 -12.43 14.56 4.11
CA VAL A 161 -11.36 14.35 3.12
C VAL A 161 -10.20 13.60 3.76
N GLU A 162 -9.64 12.65 3.03
CA GLU A 162 -8.47 11.88 3.44
C GLU A 162 -7.40 11.91 2.37
N ALA A 163 -6.14 11.85 2.82
CA ALA A 163 -4.99 11.59 1.96
C ALA A 163 -4.51 10.14 2.19
N ARG A 164 -4.43 9.35 1.12
CA ARG A 164 -4.03 7.93 1.17
C ARG A 164 -2.78 7.68 0.32
N ILE A 165 -1.75 7.13 0.95
CA ILE A 165 -0.51 6.74 0.27
C ILE A 165 -0.73 5.43 -0.48
N ALA A 166 -0.28 5.38 -1.74
CA ALA A 166 -0.31 4.19 -2.57
C ALA A 166 1.10 3.58 -2.77
N PRO A 167 1.19 2.29 -3.09
CA PRO A 167 2.48 1.60 -3.20
C PRO A 167 3.30 1.97 -4.44
N ASP A 168 2.74 2.72 -5.37
CA ASP A 168 3.35 3.22 -6.62
C ASP A 168 3.90 4.64 -6.50
N GLN A 169 4.11 5.13 -5.27
CA GLN A 169 4.56 6.48 -4.96
C GLN A 169 3.52 7.58 -5.25
N ALA A 170 2.26 7.19 -5.38
CA ALA A 170 1.15 8.12 -5.50
C ALA A 170 0.52 8.45 -4.14
N LEU A 171 -0.15 9.59 -4.08
CA LEU A 171 -1.03 10.01 -3.00
C LEU A 171 -2.41 10.25 -3.57
N PHE A 172 -3.43 9.69 -2.94
CA PHE A 172 -4.82 9.89 -3.33
C PHE A 172 -5.51 10.80 -2.31
N PHE A 173 -6.05 11.91 -2.77
CA PHE A 173 -6.99 12.72 -1.98
C PHE A 173 -8.40 12.26 -2.30
N ILE A 174 -9.13 11.75 -1.33
CA ILE A 174 -10.44 11.13 -1.52
C ILE A 174 -11.55 11.91 -0.82
N ASN A 175 -12.80 11.61 -1.16
CA ASN A 175 -14.02 12.23 -0.63
C ASN A 175 -14.12 13.72 -0.96
N LEU A 176 -13.72 14.11 -2.15
CA LEU A 176 -13.74 15.49 -2.62
C LEU A 176 -15.03 15.79 -3.38
N THR A 177 -15.62 16.96 -3.16
CA THR A 177 -16.59 17.53 -4.10
C THR A 177 -15.89 17.97 -5.38
N ALA A 178 -16.63 18.32 -6.43
CA ALA A 178 -16.07 18.75 -7.71
C ALA A 178 -15.13 19.97 -7.56
N ASP A 179 -15.52 20.97 -6.78
CA ASP A 179 -14.72 22.18 -6.59
C ASP A 179 -13.48 21.92 -5.74
N GLU A 180 -13.61 21.09 -4.71
CA GLU A 180 -12.48 20.66 -3.89
C GLU A 180 -11.46 19.84 -4.72
N ALA A 181 -11.94 18.98 -5.62
CA ALA A 181 -11.09 18.21 -6.51
C ALA A 181 -10.32 19.10 -7.49
N ARG A 182 -10.95 20.12 -8.06
CA ARG A 182 -10.27 21.15 -8.89
C ARG A 182 -9.16 21.83 -8.08
N LYS A 183 -9.47 22.23 -6.84
CA LYS A 183 -8.50 22.95 -6.00
C LYS A 183 -7.33 22.07 -5.60
N ILE A 184 -7.55 20.82 -5.21
CA ILE A 184 -6.46 19.87 -4.93
C ILE A 184 -5.61 19.61 -6.19
N ALA A 185 -6.24 19.45 -7.36
CA ALA A 185 -5.51 19.25 -8.60
C ALA A 185 -4.66 20.47 -9.00
N GLU A 186 -5.13 21.69 -8.71
CA GLU A 186 -4.37 22.93 -8.88
C GLU A 186 -3.17 22.98 -7.93
N LEU A 187 -3.36 22.66 -6.64
CA LEU A 187 -2.30 22.68 -5.63
C LEU A 187 -1.23 21.59 -5.83
N THR A 188 -1.54 20.59 -6.63
CA THR A 188 -0.66 19.46 -6.98
C THR A 188 -0.34 19.44 -8.48
N ASP A 189 -0.12 20.61 -9.10
CA ASP A 189 0.10 20.77 -10.54
C ASP A 189 1.45 20.21 -11.02
N ASP A 190 2.39 19.95 -10.08
CA ASP A 190 3.64 19.23 -10.31
C ASP A 190 3.48 17.71 -10.46
N SER A 191 2.25 17.20 -10.41
CA SER A 191 1.95 15.79 -10.68
C SER A 191 2.32 15.41 -12.12
N ALA A 192 2.85 14.19 -12.28
CA ALA A 192 3.20 13.66 -13.59
C ALA A 192 1.99 13.62 -14.53
N GLU A 193 2.15 14.13 -15.74
CA GLU A 193 1.09 14.31 -16.73
C GLU A 193 0.57 12.98 -17.33
N ASN A 194 1.41 11.94 -17.31
CA ASN A 194 1.10 10.65 -17.94
C ASN A 194 1.97 9.53 -17.37
N ASP A 195 1.66 8.29 -17.73
CA ASP A 195 2.35 7.09 -17.23
C ASP A 195 3.85 7.07 -17.56
N PHE A 196 4.26 7.66 -18.67
CA PHE A 196 5.67 7.75 -19.00
C PHE A 196 6.42 8.66 -18.02
N ARG A 197 5.82 9.78 -17.62
CA ARG A 197 6.38 10.69 -16.61
C ARG A 197 6.33 10.11 -15.19
N ARG A 198 5.42 9.18 -14.94
CA ARG A 198 5.31 8.41 -13.68
C ARG A 198 6.37 7.31 -13.59
N SER A 199 6.91 6.87 -14.72
CA SER A 199 7.86 5.77 -14.72
C SER A 199 9.19 6.19 -14.11
N VAL A 200 9.68 5.37 -13.18
CA VAL A 200 10.96 5.54 -12.51
C VAL A 200 11.83 4.33 -12.85
N SER A 201 13.03 4.58 -13.35
CA SER A 201 13.98 3.49 -13.54
C SER A 201 14.55 3.05 -12.19
N CYS A 202 14.55 1.74 -11.94
CA CYS A 202 15.21 1.20 -10.77
C CYS A 202 16.72 1.50 -10.85
N VAL A 203 17.25 2.11 -9.78
CA VAL A 203 18.67 2.47 -9.70
C VAL A 203 19.58 1.23 -9.69
N GLY A 204 18.99 0.06 -9.56
CA GLY A 204 19.73 -1.19 -9.42
C GLY A 204 20.33 -1.34 -8.02
N SER A 205 20.93 -2.47 -7.78
CA SER A 205 21.70 -2.78 -6.55
C SER A 205 23.17 -2.92 -6.90
#